data_48ccdfee5b6dc6ee8471451ef5de64f1
#
_entry.id   48ccdfee5b6dc6ee8471451ef5de64f1
#
_cell.length_a   1.000
_cell.length_b   1.000
_cell.length_c   1.000
_cell.angle_alpha   90.00
_cell.angle_beta   90.00
_cell.angle_gamma   90.00
#
_symmetry.space_group_name_H-M   'P 1'
#
loop_
_entity.id
_entity.type
_entity.pdbx_description
1 polymer ?
#
loop_
_entity_poly.entity_id
_entity_poly.type
_entity_poly.pdbx_seq_one_letter_code
_entity_poly.pdbx_strand_id
1 'polypeptide(L)'
;MNKNNLLIIAAIVLMAAIGCEVAIYLGYDLYHSENGIFLRHKVYIATYENMSESKLRQSVENGNAEAMPILSNIICNTHKGTECKEVLELAQKSADMNCPRGKNMLGYLYEIGYCVPKNQQKAFNLYKEAANENDPIAQYNVGIYHLNGLAVKEDTIKGLRFLEKSAIQGFPYAQYRLAFLYYVGGNTIKRDVSKSIEWLTLASDQGEPAAQYELSMIYYNGESGEIAPDYNKAKDLCRKAAEQGLPEAKLAMENKFNSKDK
;
A
#
# COMPACT_ATOMS: atom_id res chain seq x y z
N MET A 1 10.17 28.07 13.38
CA MET A 1 9.54 26.75 13.58
C MET A 1 8.07 26.90 13.22
N ASN A 2 7.55 26.11 12.28
CA ASN A 2 6.18 26.25 11.75
C ASN A 2 5.19 25.72 12.81
N LYS A 3 3.98 26.34 12.95
CA LYS A 3 2.94 25.93 13.91
C LYS A 3 2.59 24.44 13.84
N ASN A 4 2.70 23.83 12.65
CA ASN A 4 2.47 22.40 12.47
C ASN A 4 3.56 21.54 13.15
N ASN A 5 4.80 21.99 13.17
CA ASN A 5 5.88 21.27 13.86
C ASN A 5 5.74 21.37 15.39
N LEU A 6 5.17 22.47 15.90
CA LEU A 6 4.89 22.61 17.32
C LEU A 6 3.75 21.67 17.78
N LEU A 7 2.71 21.51 16.96
CA LEU A 7 1.61 20.57 17.21
C LEU A 7 2.07 19.12 17.19
N ILE A 8 2.95 18.76 16.27
CA ILE A 8 3.55 17.42 16.18
C ILE A 8 4.43 17.15 17.40
N ILE A 9 5.28 18.10 17.79
CA ILE A 9 6.13 17.98 18.99
C ILE A 9 5.28 17.90 20.25
N ALA A 10 4.23 18.70 20.36
CA ALA A 10 3.29 18.67 21.49
C ALA A 10 2.54 17.33 21.55
N ALA A 11 2.14 16.77 20.42
CA ALA A 11 1.51 15.44 20.34
C ALA A 11 2.50 14.33 20.75
N ILE A 12 3.77 14.42 20.31
CA ILE A 12 4.82 13.46 20.68
C ILE A 12 5.11 13.54 22.19
N VAL A 13 5.21 14.74 22.76
CA VAL A 13 5.46 14.94 24.20
C VAL A 13 4.26 14.47 25.03
N LEU A 14 3.04 14.71 24.56
CA LEU A 14 1.82 14.24 25.22
C LEU A 14 1.72 12.70 25.18
N MET A 15 2.12 12.06 24.07
CA MET A 15 2.13 10.61 23.95
C MET A 15 3.26 9.95 24.76
N ALA A 16 4.41 10.59 24.89
CA ALA A 16 5.46 10.14 25.82
C ALA A 16 5.04 10.26 27.29
N ALA A 17 4.17 11.21 27.62
CA ALA A 17 3.64 11.42 28.96
C ALA A 17 2.47 10.49 29.33
N ILE A 18 1.73 9.97 28.33
CA ILE A 18 0.55 9.12 28.54
C ILE A 18 0.88 7.62 28.37
N GLY A 19 2.10 7.31 27.90
CA GLY A 19 2.57 5.95 27.58
C GLY A 19 2.18 5.50 26.18
N CYS A 20 3.05 4.67 25.56
CA CYS A 20 2.89 4.15 24.20
C CYS A 20 1.59 3.36 23.99
N GLU A 21 0.95 2.89 25.05
CA GLU A 21 -0.26 2.06 25.00
C GLU A 21 -1.47 2.80 24.40
N VAL A 22 -1.60 4.11 24.60
CA VAL A 22 -2.72 4.89 24.05
C VAL A 22 -2.57 5.14 22.56
N ALA A 23 -1.34 5.31 22.05
CA ALA A 23 -1.08 5.47 20.63
C ALA A 23 -1.42 4.18 19.87
N ILE A 24 -1.08 3.02 20.45
CA ILE A 24 -1.42 1.69 19.91
C ILE A 24 -2.94 1.48 19.91
N TYR A 25 -3.63 1.90 20.97
CA TYR A 25 -5.09 1.82 21.08
C TYR A 25 -5.80 2.68 20.03
N LEU A 26 -5.22 3.84 19.68
CA LEU A 26 -5.74 4.72 18.63
C LEU A 26 -5.32 4.31 17.21
N GLY A 27 -4.59 3.21 17.05
CA GLY A 27 -4.17 2.68 15.77
C GLY A 27 -3.02 3.45 15.11
N TYR A 28 -2.13 4.09 15.89
CA TYR A 28 -0.93 4.74 15.42
C TYR A 28 0.31 3.98 15.85
N ASP A 29 1.20 3.72 14.90
CA ASP A 29 2.56 3.24 15.17
C ASP A 29 3.58 4.39 15.02
N LEU A 30 4.57 4.41 15.90
CA LEU A 30 5.71 5.32 15.80
C LEU A 30 6.73 4.73 14.84
N TYR A 31 7.04 5.47 13.80
CA TYR A 31 8.10 5.13 12.86
C TYR A 31 9.26 6.12 12.99
N HIS A 32 10.48 5.60 13.08
CA HIS A 32 11.71 6.36 13.14
C HIS A 32 12.44 6.25 11.80
N SER A 33 12.67 7.38 11.13
CA SER A 33 13.56 7.48 9.97
C SER A 33 14.66 8.50 10.25
N GLU A 34 15.69 8.53 9.43
CA GLU A 34 16.75 9.54 9.51
C GLU A 34 16.24 10.98 9.42
N ASN A 35 15.03 11.17 8.87
CA ASN A 35 14.36 12.46 8.71
C ASN A 35 13.38 12.81 9.85
N GLY A 36 13.30 11.99 10.90
CA GLY A 36 12.46 12.25 12.07
C GLY A 36 11.54 11.07 12.46
N ILE A 37 10.69 11.35 13.45
CA ILE A 37 9.70 10.41 13.97
C ILE A 37 8.38 10.72 13.30
N PHE A 38 7.77 9.75 12.63
CA PHE A 38 6.45 9.86 12.02
C PHE A 38 5.44 8.99 12.78
N LEU A 39 4.25 9.52 12.98
CA LEU A 39 3.09 8.76 13.44
C LEU A 39 2.47 8.08 12.22
N ARG A 40 2.51 6.76 12.22
CA ARG A 40 1.86 5.95 11.19
C ARG A 40 0.49 5.52 11.69
N HIS A 41 -0.56 5.93 11.00
CA HIS A 41 -1.89 5.36 11.24
C HIS A 41 -1.85 3.88 10.81
N LYS A 42 -2.08 2.96 11.75
CA LYS A 42 -2.28 1.55 11.41
C LYS A 42 -3.50 1.47 10.51
N VAL A 43 -3.23 1.21 9.26
CA VAL A 43 -4.13 1.43 8.17
C VAL A 43 -5.51 0.85 8.47
N TYR A 44 -6.45 1.71 8.36
CA TYR A 44 -7.88 1.59 8.17
C TYR A 44 -8.36 0.33 7.39
N ILE A 45 -7.50 -0.28 6.60
CA ILE A 45 -7.73 -1.50 5.84
C ILE A 45 -7.97 -2.70 6.78
N ALA A 46 -7.24 -2.81 7.88
CA ALA A 46 -7.31 -3.96 8.79
C ALA A 46 -8.68 -4.14 9.49
N THR A 47 -9.48 -3.09 9.60
CA THR A 47 -10.78 -3.15 10.29
C THR A 47 -11.82 -3.95 9.49
N TYR A 48 -11.73 -3.94 8.16
CA TYR A 48 -12.71 -4.57 7.28
C TYR A 48 -12.17 -5.81 6.54
N GLU A 49 -10.86 -5.92 6.34
CA GLU A 49 -10.24 -7.06 5.63
C GLU A 49 -10.46 -8.40 6.33
N ASN A 50 -10.67 -8.37 7.65
CA ASN A 50 -10.95 -9.56 8.46
C ASN A 50 -12.46 -9.78 8.70
N MET A 51 -13.32 -8.96 8.09
CA MET A 51 -14.76 -9.16 8.21
C MET A 51 -15.25 -10.20 7.21
N SER A 52 -16.07 -11.14 7.69
CA SER A 52 -16.77 -12.06 6.78
C SER A 52 -17.73 -11.29 5.85
N GLU A 53 -17.97 -11.81 4.64
CA GLU A 53 -18.90 -11.22 3.69
C GLU A 53 -20.27 -10.94 4.32
N SER A 54 -20.78 -11.85 5.15
CA SER A 54 -22.06 -11.69 5.85
C SER A 54 -22.08 -10.45 6.78
N LYS A 55 -21.00 -10.19 7.50
CA LYS A 55 -20.89 -9.00 8.35
C LYS A 55 -20.77 -7.72 7.51
N LEU A 56 -20.06 -7.77 6.38
CA LEU A 56 -20.01 -6.65 5.45
C LEU A 56 -21.37 -6.34 4.84
N ARG A 57 -22.14 -7.36 4.42
CA ARG A 57 -23.51 -7.20 3.92
C ARG A 57 -24.41 -6.53 4.96
N GLN A 58 -24.35 -6.96 6.21
CA GLN A 58 -25.08 -6.32 7.31
C GLN A 58 -24.66 -4.85 7.50
N SER A 59 -23.36 -4.55 7.39
CA SER A 59 -22.86 -3.18 7.48
C SER A 59 -23.36 -2.30 6.33
N VAL A 60 -23.44 -2.85 5.12
CA VAL A 60 -24.00 -2.18 3.93
C VAL A 60 -25.49 -1.93 4.09
N GLU A 61 -26.27 -2.88 4.61
CA GLU A 61 -27.69 -2.73 4.92
C GLU A 61 -27.93 -1.59 5.91
N ASN A 62 -27.03 -1.42 6.88
CA ASN A 62 -27.04 -0.31 7.84
C ASN A 62 -26.56 1.02 7.22
N GLY A 63 -26.28 1.09 5.91
CA GLY A 63 -25.94 2.31 5.21
C GLY A 63 -24.48 2.72 5.32
N ASN A 64 -23.58 1.83 5.72
CA ASN A 64 -22.13 2.14 5.87
C ASN A 64 -21.46 2.27 4.49
N ALA A 65 -21.16 3.51 4.09
CA ALA A 65 -20.54 3.82 2.82
C ALA A 65 -19.14 3.20 2.63
N GLU A 66 -18.38 3.03 3.72
CA GLU A 66 -17.03 2.42 3.69
C GLU A 66 -17.05 0.91 3.50
N ALA A 67 -18.12 0.23 3.95
CA ALA A 67 -18.26 -1.22 3.77
C ALA A 67 -18.62 -1.59 2.32
N MET A 68 -19.30 -0.71 1.59
CA MET A 68 -19.75 -0.96 0.22
C MET A 68 -18.61 -1.26 -0.77
N PRO A 69 -17.54 -0.45 -0.87
CA PRO A 69 -16.44 -0.72 -1.81
C PRO A 69 -15.64 -1.96 -1.44
N ILE A 70 -15.60 -2.31 -0.15
CA ILE A 70 -14.91 -3.51 0.32
C ILE A 70 -15.70 -4.76 -0.08
N LEU A 71 -17.02 -4.74 0.14
CA LEU A 71 -17.90 -5.80 -0.32
C LEU A 71 -17.87 -5.93 -1.85
N SER A 72 -17.92 -4.80 -2.56
CA SER A 72 -17.77 -4.75 -4.02
C SER A 72 -16.46 -5.41 -4.50
N ASN A 73 -15.33 -5.13 -3.84
CA ASN A 73 -14.05 -5.74 -4.17
C ASN A 73 -14.01 -7.26 -3.90
N ILE A 74 -14.59 -7.70 -2.78
CA ILE A 74 -14.69 -9.14 -2.46
C ILE A 74 -15.50 -9.86 -3.52
N ILE A 75 -16.71 -9.37 -3.84
CA ILE A 75 -17.57 -9.97 -4.85
C ILE A 75 -16.88 -9.99 -6.22
N CYS A 76 -16.24 -8.90 -6.61
CA CYS A 76 -15.50 -8.81 -7.87
C CYS A 76 -14.41 -9.90 -7.99
N ASN A 77 -13.71 -10.18 -6.91
CA ASN A 77 -12.62 -11.16 -6.90
C ASN A 77 -13.08 -12.62 -6.73
N THR A 78 -14.18 -12.85 -6.02
CA THR A 78 -14.64 -14.21 -5.70
C THR A 78 -15.62 -14.77 -6.72
N HIS A 79 -16.53 -13.95 -7.25
CA HIS A 79 -17.66 -14.40 -8.08
C HIS A 79 -17.46 -14.21 -9.60
N LYS A 80 -16.27 -13.83 -10.05
CA LYS A 80 -15.81 -13.81 -11.45
C LYS A 80 -16.90 -13.45 -12.50
N GLY A 81 -17.60 -12.33 -12.29
CA GLY A 81 -18.46 -11.74 -13.31
C GLY A 81 -19.95 -12.10 -13.25
N THR A 82 -20.40 -12.99 -12.36
CA THR A 82 -21.82 -13.34 -12.24
C THR A 82 -22.64 -12.26 -11.53
N GLU A 83 -22.02 -11.45 -10.68
CA GLU A 83 -22.67 -10.42 -9.85
C GLU A 83 -22.26 -8.99 -10.24
N CYS A 84 -22.04 -8.80 -11.53
CA CYS A 84 -21.57 -7.54 -12.13
C CYS A 84 -22.40 -6.33 -11.70
N LYS A 85 -23.72 -6.49 -11.66
CA LYS A 85 -24.64 -5.40 -11.31
C LYS A 85 -24.47 -4.96 -9.85
N GLU A 86 -24.40 -5.92 -8.92
CA GLU A 86 -24.20 -5.62 -7.49
C GLU A 86 -22.87 -4.91 -7.22
N VAL A 87 -21.79 -5.39 -7.84
CA VAL A 87 -20.45 -4.77 -7.73
C VAL A 87 -20.48 -3.29 -8.13
N LEU A 88 -21.11 -2.99 -9.27
CA LEU A 88 -21.20 -1.62 -9.76
C LEU A 88 -22.14 -0.76 -8.90
N GLU A 89 -23.28 -1.29 -8.47
CA GLU A 89 -24.23 -0.57 -7.62
C GLU A 89 -23.63 -0.20 -6.26
N LEU A 90 -22.88 -1.10 -5.64
CA LEU A 90 -22.20 -0.85 -4.37
C LEU A 90 -21.12 0.24 -4.52
N ALA A 91 -20.28 0.15 -5.55
CA ALA A 91 -19.25 1.14 -5.80
C ALA A 91 -19.86 2.51 -6.12
N GLN A 92 -20.88 2.56 -6.97
CA GLN A 92 -21.56 3.80 -7.33
C GLN A 92 -22.26 4.43 -6.12
N LYS A 93 -23.03 3.66 -5.35
CA LYS A 93 -23.74 4.14 -4.16
C LYS A 93 -22.77 4.72 -3.14
N SER A 94 -21.64 4.06 -2.90
CA SER A 94 -20.60 4.57 -2.00
C SER A 94 -19.98 5.87 -2.52
N ALA A 95 -19.70 5.96 -3.82
CA ALA A 95 -19.18 7.18 -4.46
C ALA A 95 -20.17 8.34 -4.37
N ASP A 96 -21.47 8.09 -4.59
CA ASP A 96 -22.55 9.08 -4.48
C ASP A 96 -22.74 9.60 -3.03
N MET A 97 -22.35 8.79 -2.04
CA MET A 97 -22.27 9.19 -0.63
C MET A 97 -20.97 9.94 -0.30
N ASN A 98 -20.21 10.36 -1.32
CA ASN A 98 -18.91 11.02 -1.19
C ASN A 98 -17.86 10.21 -0.41
N CYS A 99 -17.96 8.88 -0.38
CA CYS A 99 -16.92 8.04 0.22
C CYS A 99 -15.70 7.97 -0.72
N PRO A 100 -14.49 8.40 -0.29
CA PRO A 100 -13.31 8.39 -1.15
C PRO A 100 -12.97 7.00 -1.66
N ARG A 101 -13.10 5.98 -0.80
CA ARG A 101 -12.88 4.59 -1.17
C ARG A 101 -13.90 4.08 -2.20
N GLY A 102 -15.15 4.55 -2.14
CA GLY A 102 -16.17 4.27 -3.15
C GLY A 102 -15.80 4.85 -4.52
N LYS A 103 -15.34 6.09 -4.56
CA LYS A 103 -14.81 6.72 -5.78
C LYS A 103 -13.61 5.94 -6.33
N ASN A 104 -12.69 5.52 -5.45
CA ASN A 104 -11.54 4.71 -5.86
C ASN A 104 -11.99 3.36 -6.45
N MET A 105 -12.92 2.65 -5.80
CA MET A 105 -13.45 1.39 -6.33
C MET A 105 -14.16 1.55 -7.67
N LEU A 106 -14.97 2.58 -7.82
CA LEU A 106 -15.61 2.89 -9.10
C LEU A 106 -14.58 3.22 -10.19
N GLY A 107 -13.50 3.93 -9.82
CA GLY A 107 -12.36 4.20 -10.71
C GLY A 107 -11.71 2.90 -11.19
N TYR A 108 -11.48 1.96 -10.28
CA TYR A 108 -10.94 0.64 -10.61
C TYR A 108 -11.82 -0.14 -11.58
N LEU A 109 -13.14 -0.12 -11.40
CA LEU A 109 -14.06 -0.78 -12.33
C LEU A 109 -13.97 -0.19 -13.76
N TYR A 110 -13.83 1.14 -13.89
CA TYR A 110 -13.59 1.77 -15.18
C TYR A 110 -12.21 1.49 -15.76
N GLU A 111 -11.19 1.34 -14.91
CA GLU A 111 -9.82 1.03 -15.35
C GLU A 111 -9.74 -0.36 -16.00
N ILE A 112 -10.31 -1.36 -15.33
CA ILE A 112 -10.28 -2.75 -15.84
C ILE A 112 -11.38 -3.04 -16.86
N GLY A 113 -12.42 -2.21 -16.93
CA GLY A 113 -13.60 -2.45 -17.78
C GLY A 113 -14.53 -3.53 -17.22
N TYR A 114 -14.62 -3.63 -15.89
CA TYR A 114 -15.50 -4.61 -15.25
C TYR A 114 -16.89 -4.01 -15.01
N CYS A 115 -17.92 -4.63 -15.58
CA CYS A 115 -19.31 -4.17 -15.53
C CYS A 115 -19.60 -2.84 -16.24
N VAL A 116 -18.58 -2.16 -16.71
CA VAL A 116 -18.65 -0.91 -17.45
C VAL A 116 -17.62 -0.91 -18.58
N PRO A 117 -17.84 -0.17 -19.68
CA PRO A 117 -16.80 -0.01 -20.70
C PRO A 117 -15.52 0.58 -20.09
N LYS A 118 -14.38 -0.01 -20.43
CA LYS A 118 -13.07 0.48 -19.99
C LYS A 118 -12.90 1.95 -20.35
N ASN A 119 -12.52 2.76 -19.35
CA ASN A 119 -12.31 4.19 -19.53
C ASN A 119 -11.26 4.72 -18.55
N GLN A 120 -10.01 4.75 -19.01
CA GLN A 120 -8.88 5.21 -18.19
C GLN A 120 -8.99 6.68 -17.76
N GLN A 121 -9.58 7.54 -18.59
CA GLN A 121 -9.76 8.95 -18.23
C GLN A 121 -10.76 9.12 -17.09
N LYS A 122 -11.86 8.36 -17.12
CA LYS A 122 -12.86 8.38 -16.06
C LYS A 122 -12.28 7.78 -14.78
N ALA A 123 -11.53 6.68 -14.89
CA ALA A 123 -10.82 6.07 -13.79
C ALA A 123 -9.87 7.07 -13.11
N PHE A 124 -9.04 7.75 -13.90
CA PHE A 124 -8.11 8.75 -13.38
C PHE A 124 -8.81 9.90 -12.65
N ASN A 125 -9.92 10.40 -13.19
CA ASN A 125 -10.68 11.48 -12.55
C ASN A 125 -11.23 11.05 -11.20
N LEU A 126 -11.79 9.86 -11.10
CA LEU A 126 -12.31 9.29 -9.85
C LEU A 126 -11.18 9.03 -8.82
N TYR A 127 -10.06 8.49 -9.26
CA TYR A 127 -8.88 8.33 -8.40
C TYR A 127 -8.38 9.68 -7.89
N LYS A 128 -8.32 10.69 -8.75
CA LYS A 128 -7.88 12.04 -8.37
C LYS A 128 -8.80 12.68 -7.34
N GLU A 129 -10.11 12.53 -7.48
CA GLU A 129 -11.07 12.99 -6.48
C GLU A 129 -10.83 12.32 -5.14
N ALA A 130 -10.78 10.98 -5.10
CA ALA A 130 -10.53 10.21 -3.89
C ALA A 130 -9.14 10.53 -3.26
N ALA A 131 -8.11 10.71 -4.08
CA ALA A 131 -6.77 11.08 -3.62
C ALA A 131 -6.72 12.47 -2.99
N ASN A 132 -7.50 13.43 -3.49
CA ASN A 132 -7.64 14.76 -2.90
C ASN A 132 -8.36 14.71 -1.54
N GLU A 133 -9.21 13.72 -1.31
CA GLU A 133 -9.86 13.42 -0.04
C GLU A 133 -9.01 12.49 0.85
N ASN A 134 -7.73 12.34 0.49
CA ASN A 134 -6.69 11.66 1.25
C ASN A 134 -6.80 10.12 1.31
N ASP A 135 -7.53 9.48 0.39
CA ASP A 135 -7.54 8.01 0.27
C ASP A 135 -6.18 7.49 -0.18
N PRO A 136 -5.49 6.62 0.60
CA PRO A 136 -4.13 6.16 0.27
C PRO A 136 -4.08 5.26 -0.97
N ILE A 137 -5.12 4.48 -1.25
CA ILE A 137 -5.17 3.61 -2.43
C ILE A 137 -5.31 4.47 -3.69
N ALA A 138 -6.19 5.47 -3.63
CA ALA A 138 -6.35 6.41 -4.73
C ALA A 138 -5.09 7.24 -4.98
N GLN A 139 -4.39 7.67 -3.93
CA GLN A 139 -3.08 8.33 -4.06
C GLN A 139 -2.06 7.44 -4.77
N TYR A 140 -2.00 6.16 -4.41
CA TYR A 140 -1.16 5.20 -5.12
C TYR A 140 -1.55 5.12 -6.60
N ASN A 141 -2.83 4.96 -6.93
CA ASN A 141 -3.31 4.86 -8.30
C ASN A 141 -2.99 6.12 -9.11
N VAL A 142 -3.22 7.31 -8.56
CA VAL A 142 -2.82 8.58 -9.20
C VAL A 142 -1.31 8.64 -9.42
N GLY A 143 -0.53 8.17 -8.45
CA GLY A 143 0.92 8.06 -8.58
C GLY A 143 1.34 7.19 -9.76
N ILE A 144 0.76 6.00 -9.89
CA ILE A 144 0.99 5.07 -11.00
C ILE A 144 0.60 5.67 -12.35
N TYR A 145 -0.55 6.37 -12.42
CA TYR A 145 -1.00 7.02 -13.64
C TYR A 145 -0.02 8.10 -14.11
N HIS A 146 0.53 8.90 -13.20
CA HIS A 146 1.56 9.88 -13.52
C HIS A 146 2.90 9.25 -13.92
N LEU A 147 3.33 8.17 -13.26
CA LEU A 147 4.57 7.47 -13.60
C LEU A 147 4.55 6.84 -14.99
N ASN A 148 3.38 6.33 -15.39
CA ASN A 148 3.25 5.57 -16.64
C ASN A 148 2.60 6.39 -17.78
N GLY A 149 2.21 7.63 -17.53
CA GLY A 149 1.53 8.46 -18.53
C GLY A 149 0.15 7.93 -18.93
N LEU A 150 -0.59 7.29 -18.00
CA LEU A 150 -1.92 6.73 -18.26
C LEU A 150 -2.98 7.83 -18.16
N ALA A 151 -3.72 8.08 -19.22
CA ALA A 151 -4.74 9.15 -19.32
C ALA A 151 -4.23 10.58 -18.99
N VAL A 152 -2.98 10.73 -18.62
CA VAL A 152 -2.29 12.01 -18.36
C VAL A 152 -0.88 11.96 -18.91
N LYS A 153 -0.27 13.13 -19.11
CA LYS A 153 1.15 13.17 -19.47
C LYS A 153 1.99 12.59 -18.34
N GLU A 154 2.99 11.78 -18.72
CA GLU A 154 3.98 11.26 -17.77
C GLU A 154 4.63 12.40 -16.95
N ASP A 155 4.67 12.22 -15.65
CA ASP A 155 5.26 13.16 -14.70
C ASP A 155 5.79 12.38 -13.48
N THR A 156 7.05 11.97 -13.60
CA THR A 156 7.72 11.18 -12.55
C THR A 156 7.71 11.88 -11.20
N ILE A 157 7.87 13.22 -11.17
CA ILE A 157 7.91 13.98 -9.91
C ILE A 157 6.54 13.98 -9.23
N LYS A 158 5.47 14.18 -10.00
CA LYS A 158 4.10 14.09 -9.45
C LYS A 158 3.78 12.68 -9.01
N GLY A 159 4.14 11.69 -9.83
CA GLY A 159 3.96 10.27 -9.50
C GLY A 159 4.59 9.93 -8.16
N LEU A 160 5.86 10.33 -7.97
CA LEU A 160 6.57 10.13 -6.72
C LEU A 160 5.85 10.77 -5.52
N ARG A 161 5.47 12.03 -5.63
CA ARG A 161 4.79 12.76 -4.56
C ARG A 161 3.48 12.08 -4.12
N PHE A 162 2.72 11.53 -5.05
CA PHE A 162 1.50 10.80 -4.72
C PHE A 162 1.81 9.43 -4.09
N LEU A 163 2.83 8.71 -4.57
CA LEU A 163 3.28 7.48 -3.95
C LEU A 163 3.80 7.71 -2.52
N GLU A 164 4.57 8.78 -2.29
CA GLU A 164 5.05 9.17 -0.96
C GLU A 164 3.89 9.43 0.01
N LYS A 165 2.88 10.19 -0.43
CA LYS A 165 1.68 10.44 0.39
C LYS A 165 0.98 9.13 0.79
N SER A 166 0.82 8.21 -0.15
CA SER A 166 0.22 6.90 0.08
C SER A 166 1.06 6.03 1.02
N ALA A 167 2.38 5.99 0.78
CA ALA A 167 3.33 5.18 1.56
C ALA A 167 3.45 5.66 3.02
N ILE A 168 3.46 6.97 3.26
CA ILE A 168 3.45 7.57 4.60
C ILE A 168 2.18 7.20 5.36
N GLN A 169 1.05 7.06 4.68
CA GLN A 169 -0.19 6.56 5.27
C GLN A 169 -0.16 5.04 5.53
N GLY A 170 0.92 4.35 5.17
CA GLY A 170 1.14 2.95 5.44
C GLY A 170 0.63 2.00 4.33
N PHE A 171 0.27 2.48 3.14
CA PHE A 171 -0.17 1.58 2.07
C PHE A 171 1.00 0.73 1.55
N PRO A 172 1.00 -0.62 1.73
CA PRO A 172 2.19 -1.44 1.51
C PRO A 172 2.63 -1.48 0.04
N TYR A 173 1.69 -1.44 -0.91
CA TYR A 173 2.03 -1.39 -2.33
C TYR A 173 2.72 -0.08 -2.74
N ALA A 174 2.37 1.04 -2.10
CA ALA A 174 3.06 2.30 -2.33
C ALA A 174 4.48 2.29 -1.73
N GLN A 175 4.64 1.70 -0.55
CA GLN A 175 5.94 1.51 0.09
C GLN A 175 6.85 0.63 -0.77
N TYR A 176 6.34 -0.52 -1.22
CA TYR A 176 7.07 -1.40 -2.14
C TYR A 176 7.44 -0.69 -3.44
N ARG A 177 6.51 0.07 -4.05
CA ARG A 177 6.79 0.79 -5.29
C ARG A 177 7.84 1.88 -5.14
N LEU A 178 7.81 2.63 -4.03
CA LEU A 178 8.85 3.60 -3.69
C LEU A 178 10.20 2.95 -3.49
N ALA A 179 10.24 1.83 -2.76
CA ALA A 179 11.45 1.06 -2.56
C ALA A 179 12.09 0.66 -3.89
N PHE A 180 11.29 0.14 -4.81
CA PHE A 180 11.75 -0.22 -6.14
C PHE A 180 12.33 0.99 -6.90
N LEU A 181 11.64 2.14 -6.85
CA LEU A 181 12.11 3.35 -7.53
C LEU A 181 13.44 3.87 -6.95
N TYR A 182 13.61 3.82 -5.63
CA TYR A 182 14.89 4.17 -4.99
C TYR A 182 15.98 3.15 -5.25
N TYR A 183 15.65 1.86 -5.35
CA TYR A 183 16.63 0.81 -5.64
C TYR A 183 17.20 0.92 -7.05
N VAL A 184 16.34 1.09 -8.04
CA VAL A 184 16.73 1.19 -9.45
C VAL A 184 17.37 2.55 -9.74
N GLY A 185 16.78 3.61 -9.20
CA GLY A 185 17.15 4.99 -9.55
C GLY A 185 16.77 5.35 -10.99
N GLY A 186 17.28 6.47 -11.46
CA GLY A 186 17.05 6.94 -12.83
C GLY A 186 17.40 8.42 -12.98
N ASN A 187 16.98 9.01 -14.10
CA ASN A 187 17.32 10.42 -14.39
C ASN A 187 16.71 11.43 -13.39
N THR A 188 15.54 11.08 -12.84
CA THR A 188 14.78 11.95 -11.93
C THR A 188 14.95 11.56 -10.46
N ILE A 189 15.23 10.28 -10.19
CA ILE A 189 15.32 9.71 -8.85
C ILE A 189 16.74 9.17 -8.69
N LYS A 190 17.51 9.73 -7.76
CA LYS A 190 18.82 9.18 -7.44
C LYS A 190 18.64 7.80 -6.77
N ARG A 191 19.45 6.82 -7.21
CA ARG A 191 19.52 5.50 -6.54
C ARG A 191 19.90 5.70 -5.06
N ASP A 192 19.17 5.05 -4.17
CA ASP A 192 19.33 5.14 -2.73
C ASP A 192 18.88 3.82 -2.10
N VAL A 193 19.84 2.92 -1.89
CA VAL A 193 19.58 1.58 -1.36
C VAL A 193 19.08 1.63 0.08
N SER A 194 19.62 2.55 0.88
CA SER A 194 19.20 2.72 2.27
C SER A 194 17.70 3.06 2.36
N LYS A 195 17.24 4.04 1.57
CA LYS A 195 15.81 4.37 1.49
C LYS A 195 14.96 3.22 0.93
N SER A 196 15.50 2.49 -0.04
CA SER A 196 14.82 1.30 -0.56
C SER A 196 14.56 0.28 0.54
N ILE A 197 15.58 -0.02 1.35
CA ILE A 197 15.47 -0.96 2.47
C ILE A 197 14.48 -0.45 3.54
N GLU A 198 14.49 0.83 3.85
CA GLU A 198 13.51 1.42 4.79
C GLU A 198 12.07 1.14 4.33
N TRP A 199 11.76 1.46 3.08
CA TRP A 199 10.43 1.24 2.53
C TRP A 199 10.07 -0.24 2.36
N LEU A 200 11.04 -1.09 1.93
CA LEU A 200 10.84 -2.55 1.87
C LEU A 200 10.57 -3.13 3.25
N THR A 201 11.29 -2.67 4.27
CA THR A 201 11.08 -3.15 5.65
C THR A 201 9.67 -2.83 6.11
N LEU A 202 9.19 -1.61 5.89
CA LEU A 202 7.82 -1.22 6.25
C LEU A 202 6.76 -2.06 5.54
N ALA A 203 6.92 -2.32 4.25
CA ALA A 203 5.99 -3.16 3.50
C ALA A 203 6.08 -4.64 3.93
N SER A 204 7.29 -5.15 4.17
CA SER A 204 7.57 -6.50 4.66
C SER A 204 6.95 -6.76 6.04
N ASP A 205 7.06 -5.80 6.95
CA ASP A 205 6.48 -5.88 8.30
C ASP A 205 4.93 -5.91 8.27
N GLN A 206 4.34 -5.38 7.21
CA GLN A 206 2.91 -5.49 6.94
C GLN A 206 2.52 -6.79 6.22
N GLY A 207 3.49 -7.65 5.93
CA GLY A 207 3.27 -8.94 5.31
C GLY A 207 3.27 -8.92 3.78
N GLU A 208 3.66 -7.80 3.12
CA GLU A 208 3.69 -7.74 1.65
C GLU A 208 4.71 -8.75 1.08
N PRO A 209 4.28 -9.80 0.33
CA PRO A 209 5.17 -10.89 -0.07
C PRO A 209 6.28 -10.44 -1.03
N ALA A 210 5.97 -9.52 -1.94
CA ALA A 210 6.96 -9.00 -2.88
C ALA A 210 8.06 -8.22 -2.15
N ALA A 211 7.69 -7.41 -1.14
CA ALA A 211 8.66 -6.68 -0.33
C ALA A 211 9.54 -7.62 0.50
N GLN A 212 8.96 -8.69 1.08
CA GLN A 212 9.71 -9.71 1.80
C GLN A 212 10.74 -10.40 0.89
N TYR A 213 10.33 -10.73 -0.33
CA TYR A 213 11.22 -11.38 -1.30
C TYR A 213 12.35 -10.45 -1.75
N GLU A 214 12.05 -9.21 -2.14
CA GLU A 214 13.08 -8.26 -2.59
C GLU A 214 14.07 -7.94 -1.46
N LEU A 215 13.58 -7.71 -0.26
CA LEU A 215 14.42 -7.49 0.92
C LEU A 215 15.30 -8.72 1.22
N SER A 216 14.75 -9.92 1.04
CA SER A 216 15.50 -11.17 1.12
C SER A 216 16.65 -11.22 0.11
N MET A 217 16.42 -10.81 -1.14
CA MET A 217 17.48 -10.81 -2.16
C MET A 217 18.56 -9.78 -1.89
N ILE A 218 18.21 -8.63 -1.34
CA ILE A 218 19.19 -7.63 -0.90
C ILE A 218 20.08 -8.20 0.21
N TYR A 219 19.50 -8.84 1.24
CA TYR A 219 20.30 -9.48 2.30
C TYR A 219 21.06 -10.72 1.84
N TYR A 220 20.57 -11.44 0.84
CA TYR A 220 21.29 -12.60 0.30
C TYR A 220 22.55 -12.21 -0.47
N ASN A 221 22.45 -11.21 -1.34
CA ASN A 221 23.55 -10.78 -2.19
C ASN A 221 24.49 -9.80 -1.46
N GLY A 222 23.96 -9.06 -0.50
CA GLY A 222 24.56 -7.82 -0.02
C GLY A 222 24.51 -6.70 -1.09
N GLU A 223 24.91 -5.51 -0.71
CA GLU A 223 25.12 -4.38 -1.62
C GLU A 223 26.49 -3.79 -1.38
N SER A 224 27.30 -3.65 -2.42
CA SER A 224 28.69 -3.24 -2.36
C SER A 224 28.89 -1.93 -1.57
N GLY A 225 29.50 -2.04 -0.38
CA GLY A 225 29.81 -0.90 0.47
C GLY A 225 28.68 -0.35 1.32
N GLU A 226 27.43 -0.83 1.16
CA GLU A 226 26.27 -0.35 1.90
C GLU A 226 25.70 -1.42 2.85
N ILE A 227 25.55 -2.66 2.37
CA ILE A 227 24.90 -3.74 3.12
C ILE A 227 25.74 -5.02 3.05
N ALA A 228 26.13 -5.54 4.22
CA ALA A 228 26.74 -6.86 4.31
C ALA A 228 25.68 -7.96 4.10
N PRO A 229 26.03 -9.07 3.43
CA PRO A 229 25.15 -10.21 3.31
C PRO A 229 24.72 -10.76 4.69
N ASP A 230 23.43 -11.07 4.83
CA ASP A 230 22.86 -11.75 5.99
C ASP A 230 21.99 -12.92 5.50
N TYR A 231 22.60 -14.08 5.40
CA TYR A 231 21.96 -15.28 4.87
C TYR A 231 20.77 -15.75 5.70
N ASN A 232 20.84 -15.64 7.04
CA ASN A 232 19.77 -16.09 7.93
C ASN A 232 18.54 -15.21 7.79
N LYS A 233 18.73 -13.90 7.77
CA LYS A 233 17.66 -12.92 7.56
C LYS A 233 17.05 -13.05 6.15
N ALA A 234 17.90 -13.25 5.14
CA ALA A 234 17.45 -13.49 3.78
C ALA A 234 16.55 -14.74 3.68
N LYS A 235 16.99 -15.86 4.28
CA LYS A 235 16.24 -17.11 4.28
C LYS A 235 14.89 -16.99 4.97
N ASP A 236 14.82 -16.33 6.14
CA ASP A 236 13.57 -16.14 6.88
C ASP A 236 12.56 -15.30 6.09
N LEU A 237 13.00 -14.19 5.50
CA LEU A 237 12.16 -13.34 4.66
C LEU A 237 11.66 -14.06 3.42
N CYS A 238 12.56 -14.80 2.73
CA CYS A 238 12.18 -15.58 1.55
C CYS A 238 11.15 -16.66 1.89
N ARG A 239 11.32 -17.35 3.03
CA ARG A 239 10.38 -18.34 3.50
C ARG A 239 9.00 -17.74 3.75
N LYS A 240 8.92 -16.60 4.44
CA LYS A 240 7.64 -15.89 4.68
C LYS A 240 6.91 -15.54 3.37
N ALA A 241 7.63 -15.04 2.37
CA ALA A 241 7.06 -14.77 1.06
C ALA A 241 6.59 -16.03 0.33
N ALA A 242 7.36 -17.13 0.43
CA ALA A 242 7.03 -18.43 -0.17
C ALA A 242 5.78 -19.06 0.47
N GLU A 243 5.64 -18.98 1.79
CA GLU A 243 4.47 -19.45 2.55
C GLU A 243 3.19 -18.71 2.14
N GLN A 244 3.30 -17.44 1.76
CA GLN A 244 2.20 -16.64 1.21
C GLN A 244 1.90 -16.93 -0.27
N GLY A 245 2.68 -17.81 -0.89
CA GLY A 245 2.40 -18.31 -2.23
C GLY A 245 3.20 -17.63 -3.35
N LEU A 246 4.11 -16.68 -3.06
CA LEU A 246 4.88 -15.97 -4.08
C LEU A 246 5.78 -16.97 -4.87
N PRO A 247 5.58 -17.12 -6.21
CA PRO A 247 6.29 -18.14 -7.00
C PRO A 247 7.79 -17.94 -7.01
N GLU A 248 8.27 -16.71 -7.11
CA GLU A 248 9.68 -16.34 -7.14
C GLU A 248 10.37 -16.72 -5.81
N ALA A 249 9.68 -16.52 -4.69
CA ALA A 249 10.19 -16.90 -3.39
C ALA A 249 10.23 -18.41 -3.19
N LYS A 250 9.23 -19.15 -3.68
CA LYS A 250 9.25 -20.62 -3.67
C LYS A 250 10.45 -21.15 -4.45
N LEU A 251 10.66 -20.66 -5.66
CA LEU A 251 11.80 -21.04 -6.50
C LEU A 251 13.14 -20.68 -5.84
N ALA A 252 13.24 -19.51 -5.20
CA ALA A 252 14.44 -19.10 -4.50
C ALA A 252 14.73 -19.99 -3.27
N MET A 253 13.70 -20.39 -2.54
CA MET A 253 13.85 -21.34 -1.43
C MET A 253 14.43 -22.67 -1.90
N GLU A 254 13.97 -23.20 -3.02
CA GLU A 254 14.48 -24.45 -3.60
C GLU A 254 15.92 -24.32 -4.08
N ASN A 255 16.23 -23.29 -4.83
CA ASN A 255 17.51 -23.18 -5.55
C ASN A 255 18.63 -22.54 -4.73
N LYS A 256 18.32 -21.60 -3.82
CA LYS A 256 19.32 -20.83 -3.08
C LYS A 256 19.44 -21.22 -1.62
N PHE A 257 18.30 -21.58 -0.97
CA PHE A 257 18.26 -21.76 0.48
C PHE A 257 18.12 -23.21 0.93
N ASN A 258 17.60 -24.12 0.08
CA ASN A 258 17.44 -25.55 0.39
C ASN A 258 18.38 -26.46 -0.41
N SER A 259 19.16 -25.94 -1.36
CA SER A 259 20.24 -26.72 -1.96
C SER A 259 21.20 -27.08 -0.83
N LYS A 260 21.11 -28.35 -0.39
CA LYS A 260 22.08 -28.93 0.52
C LYS A 260 23.45 -28.79 -0.12
N ASP A 261 24.37 -28.19 0.61
CA ASP A 261 25.80 -28.22 0.40
C ASP A 261 26.34 -27.61 -0.89
N LYS A 262 26.78 -26.36 -0.80
CA LYS A 262 28.06 -26.03 -1.39
C LYS A 262 28.91 -25.27 -0.39
#